data_08f2048d0883b0eddc8495b42bab19db
#
_entry.id   08f2048d0883b0eddc8495b42bab19db
#
_cell.length_a   1.000
_cell.length_b   1.000
_cell.length_c   1.000
_cell.angle_alpha   90.00
_cell.angle_beta   90.00
_cell.angle_gamma   90.00
#
_symmetry.space_group_name_H-M   'P 1'
#
loop_
_entity.id
_entity.type
_entity.pdbx_description
1 polymer ?
#
loop_
_entity_poly.entity_id
_entity_poly.type
_entity_poly.pdbx_seq_one_letter_code
_entity_poly.pdbx_strand_id
1 'polypeptide(L)'
;PHDLCRQIVEIAAPEATESILDMCCGMGNFFNYLPNPYNAYGFDIDPNAVKVAKYLYPDANIQTQDIRCFDPDQRFDIILGNPPYNLDFDREPSQFYFCEKAYNALNPAGIFILVVPMTFMKSEFWDKSQIGAIDRRFSFIGQTQLPVSTFSSLDVENFATKIMVFTRRTEHIERNSYKDDEFVSMECLK
;
A
#
# COMPACT_ATOMS: atom_id res chain seq x y z
N PRO A 1 -0.19 2.11 -13.49
CA PRO A 1 -1.30 2.48 -14.40
C PRO A 1 -2.26 3.45 -13.71
N HIS A 2 -2.68 4.52 -14.41
CA HIS A 2 -3.53 5.57 -13.83
C HIS A 2 -4.89 5.05 -13.36
N ASP A 3 -5.53 4.17 -14.13
CA ASP A 3 -6.82 3.58 -13.74
C ASP A 3 -6.74 2.77 -12.44
N LEU A 4 -5.66 2.04 -12.23
CA LEU A 4 -5.42 1.33 -10.98
C LEU A 4 -5.28 2.30 -9.80
N CYS A 5 -4.49 3.38 -9.96
CA CYS A 5 -4.33 4.38 -8.90
C CYS A 5 -5.66 5.03 -8.54
N ARG A 6 -6.48 5.38 -9.55
CA ARG A 6 -7.82 5.92 -9.33
C ARG A 6 -8.70 4.94 -8.53
N GLN A 7 -8.76 3.68 -8.94
CA GLN A 7 -9.55 2.65 -8.25
C GLN A 7 -9.11 2.41 -6.80
N ILE A 8 -7.79 2.43 -6.54
CA ILE A 8 -7.26 2.27 -5.17
C ILE A 8 -7.64 3.47 -4.31
N VAL A 9 -7.57 4.69 -4.83
CA VAL A 9 -8.01 5.89 -4.10
C VAL A 9 -9.54 5.86 -3.87
N GLU A 10 -10.33 5.37 -4.82
CA GLU A 10 -11.77 5.16 -4.64
C GLU A 10 -12.08 4.13 -3.52
N ILE A 11 -11.29 3.06 -3.41
CA ILE A 11 -11.39 2.09 -2.28
C ILE A 11 -11.04 2.76 -0.96
N ALA A 12 -9.96 3.54 -0.93
CA ALA A 12 -9.54 4.26 0.27
C ALA A 12 -10.54 5.33 0.69
N ALA A 13 -11.29 5.90 -0.27
CA ALA A 13 -12.29 6.95 -0.09
C ALA A 13 -11.84 8.11 0.83
N PRO A 14 -10.64 8.71 0.60
CA PRO A 14 -10.06 9.66 1.54
C PRO A 14 -10.88 10.94 1.65
N GLU A 15 -11.05 11.43 2.87
CA GLU A 15 -11.56 12.76 3.12
C GLU A 15 -10.45 13.83 2.95
N ALA A 16 -10.83 15.08 2.67
CA ALA A 16 -9.87 16.17 2.46
C ALA A 16 -9.05 16.53 3.71
N THR A 17 -9.48 16.11 4.88
CA THR A 17 -8.81 16.32 6.17
C THR A 17 -7.84 15.21 6.54
N GLU A 18 -7.96 14.05 5.90
CA GLU A 18 -7.14 12.88 6.20
C GLU A 18 -5.74 13.00 5.60
N SER A 19 -4.78 12.50 6.34
CA SER A 19 -3.38 12.40 5.93
C SER A 19 -3.12 11.08 5.21
N ILE A 20 -2.54 11.16 4.01
CA ILE A 20 -2.30 10.01 3.15
C ILE A 20 -0.81 9.88 2.87
N LEU A 21 -0.27 8.66 3.04
CA LEU A 21 1.12 8.34 2.73
C LEU A 21 1.22 7.30 1.61
N ASP A 22 2.01 7.61 0.58
CA ASP A 22 2.52 6.63 -0.39
C ASP A 22 3.98 6.30 -0.09
N MET A 23 4.25 5.07 0.35
CA MET A 23 5.59 4.65 0.82
C MET A 23 6.56 4.27 -0.30
N CYS A 24 6.15 4.32 -1.55
CA CYS A 24 6.97 4.06 -2.75
C CYS A 24 6.35 4.79 -3.93
N CYS A 25 6.31 6.11 -3.80
CA CYS A 25 5.45 6.97 -4.63
C CYS A 25 5.90 7.07 -6.10
N GLY A 26 7.14 6.70 -6.42
CA GLY A 26 7.67 6.87 -7.75
C GLY A 26 7.48 8.30 -8.26
N MET A 27 6.82 8.46 -9.41
CA MET A 27 6.47 9.76 -9.98
C MET A 27 5.16 10.36 -9.41
N GLY A 28 4.56 9.75 -8.36
CA GLY A 28 3.42 10.31 -7.65
C GLY A 28 2.05 10.03 -8.27
N ASN A 29 1.88 8.90 -8.94
CA ASN A 29 0.63 8.61 -9.67
C ASN A 29 -0.63 8.60 -8.80
N PHE A 30 -0.54 8.25 -7.51
CA PHE A 30 -1.67 8.32 -6.58
C PHE A 30 -2.11 9.76 -6.31
N PHE A 31 -1.18 10.70 -6.23
CA PHE A 31 -1.45 12.09 -5.86
C PHE A 31 -2.43 12.79 -6.81
N ASN A 32 -2.50 12.33 -8.07
CA ASN A 32 -3.45 12.86 -9.05
C ASN A 32 -4.93 12.69 -8.66
N TYR A 33 -5.22 11.79 -7.73
CA TYR A 33 -6.57 11.41 -7.36
C TYR A 33 -6.92 11.75 -5.91
N LEU A 34 -5.97 12.29 -5.14
CA LEU A 34 -6.18 12.64 -3.74
C LEU A 34 -6.96 13.97 -3.61
N PRO A 35 -7.88 14.06 -2.63
CA PRO A 35 -8.76 15.23 -2.51
C PRO A 35 -8.04 16.49 -2.03
N ASN A 36 -6.92 16.34 -1.31
CA ASN A 36 -6.15 17.45 -0.77
C ASN A 36 -4.64 17.18 -0.87
N PRO A 37 -3.92 17.84 -1.80
CA PRO A 37 -2.49 17.64 -1.96
C PRO A 37 -1.66 18.05 -0.74
N TYR A 38 -2.10 19.01 0.07
CA TYR A 38 -1.36 19.45 1.27
C TYR A 38 -1.28 18.38 2.36
N ASN A 39 -2.23 17.43 2.36
CA ASN A 39 -2.26 16.29 3.28
C ASN A 39 -1.72 15.00 2.63
N ALA A 40 -1.15 15.11 1.43
CA ALA A 40 -0.53 14.02 0.71
C ALA A 40 0.99 13.99 0.97
N TYR A 41 1.46 12.83 1.38
CA TYR A 41 2.86 12.56 1.70
C TYR A 41 3.35 11.39 0.85
N GLY A 42 4.61 11.44 0.46
CA GLY A 42 5.19 10.32 -0.24
C GLY A 42 6.71 10.34 -0.22
N PHE A 43 7.27 9.16 -0.36
CA PHE A 43 8.69 9.03 -0.57
C PHE A 43 9.02 7.89 -1.54
N ASP A 44 10.17 8.00 -2.17
CA ASP A 44 10.75 6.96 -3.00
C ASP A 44 12.27 7.00 -2.87
N ILE A 45 12.91 5.87 -3.12
CA ILE A 45 14.37 5.76 -3.10
C ILE A 45 15.01 6.39 -4.35
N ASP A 46 14.26 6.46 -5.47
CA ASP A 46 14.73 7.04 -6.74
C ASP A 46 14.60 8.58 -6.73
N PRO A 47 15.71 9.32 -6.65
CA PRO A 47 15.68 10.78 -6.63
C PRO A 47 15.16 11.39 -7.95
N ASN A 48 15.27 10.69 -9.07
CA ASN A 48 14.76 11.18 -10.36
C ASN A 48 13.23 11.07 -10.40
N ALA A 49 12.66 9.96 -9.95
CA ALA A 49 11.22 9.80 -9.82
C ALA A 49 10.63 10.86 -8.86
N VAL A 50 11.27 11.06 -7.69
CA VAL A 50 10.88 12.09 -6.71
C VAL A 50 10.94 13.50 -7.30
N LYS A 51 11.95 13.81 -8.11
CA LYS A 51 12.05 15.11 -8.77
C LYS A 51 10.87 15.36 -9.72
N VAL A 52 10.46 14.33 -10.47
CA VAL A 52 9.28 14.42 -11.35
C VAL A 52 8.01 14.58 -10.50
N ALA A 53 7.84 13.77 -9.45
CA ALA A 53 6.69 13.87 -8.55
C ALA A 53 6.54 15.26 -7.93
N LYS A 54 7.63 15.86 -7.42
CA LYS A 54 7.63 17.24 -6.90
C LYS A 54 7.28 18.30 -7.94
N TYR A 55 7.65 18.07 -9.18
CA TYR A 55 7.30 18.99 -10.26
C TYR A 55 5.81 18.92 -10.61
N LEU A 56 5.25 17.69 -10.64
CA LEU A 56 3.85 17.46 -10.97
C LEU A 56 2.90 17.82 -9.82
N TYR A 57 3.34 17.60 -8.57
CA TYR A 57 2.53 17.78 -7.36
C TYR A 57 3.26 18.67 -6.35
N PRO A 58 3.44 19.97 -6.65
CA PRO A 58 4.25 20.88 -5.83
C PRO A 58 3.70 21.12 -4.41
N ASP A 59 2.40 20.89 -4.21
CA ASP A 59 1.73 21.07 -2.92
C ASP A 59 1.77 19.81 -2.03
N ALA A 60 2.24 18.67 -2.57
CA ALA A 60 2.39 17.45 -1.81
C ALA A 60 3.74 17.37 -1.09
N ASN A 61 3.76 16.69 0.04
CA ASN A 61 4.95 16.51 0.88
C ASN A 61 5.77 15.30 0.41
N ILE A 62 6.59 15.47 -0.62
CA ILE A 62 7.33 14.38 -1.26
C ILE A 62 8.82 14.48 -0.95
N GLN A 63 9.48 13.35 -0.65
CA GLN A 63 10.91 13.35 -0.37
C GLN A 63 11.62 12.10 -0.91
N THR A 64 12.92 12.23 -1.20
CA THR A 64 13.77 11.07 -1.48
C THR A 64 14.13 10.40 -0.18
N GLN A 65 13.72 9.14 -0.01
CA GLN A 65 13.99 8.40 1.22
C GLN A 65 13.97 6.90 0.97
N ASP A 66 14.89 6.20 1.61
CA ASP A 66 14.89 4.74 1.69
C ASP A 66 13.90 4.28 2.77
N ILE A 67 13.04 3.33 2.45
CA ILE A 67 12.08 2.73 3.41
C ILE A 67 12.77 2.18 4.66
N ARG A 68 14.01 1.73 4.55
CA ARG A 68 14.80 1.21 5.69
C ARG A 68 15.10 2.30 6.72
N CYS A 69 15.27 3.52 6.24
CA CYS A 69 15.52 4.69 7.09
C CYS A 69 14.23 5.43 7.47
N PHE A 70 13.07 4.93 7.02
CA PHE A 70 11.79 5.56 7.34
C PHE A 70 11.41 5.30 8.80
N ASP A 71 11.37 6.38 9.55
CA ASP A 71 10.89 6.44 10.93
C ASP A 71 10.01 7.70 11.06
N PRO A 72 8.69 7.54 11.00
CA PRO A 72 7.79 8.68 10.89
C PRO A 72 7.64 9.42 12.23
N ASP A 73 7.78 10.74 12.19
CA ASP A 73 7.48 11.63 13.32
C ASP A 73 5.96 11.78 13.53
N GLN A 74 5.16 11.41 12.54
CA GLN A 74 3.71 11.47 12.55
C GLN A 74 3.09 10.16 12.05
N ARG A 75 1.79 10.00 12.29
CA ARG A 75 1.01 8.89 11.75
C ARG A 75 0.02 9.38 10.69
N PHE A 76 -0.42 8.44 9.85
CA PHE A 76 -1.28 8.70 8.71
C PHE A 76 -2.61 7.97 8.85
N ASP A 77 -3.66 8.54 8.31
CA ASP A 77 -4.99 7.93 8.31
C ASP A 77 -5.10 6.85 7.23
N ILE A 78 -4.43 7.08 6.10
CA ILE A 78 -4.40 6.15 4.99
C ILE A 78 -2.95 5.95 4.53
N ILE A 79 -2.56 4.69 4.31
CA ILE A 79 -1.28 4.34 3.68
C ILE A 79 -1.57 3.54 2.42
N LEU A 80 -0.98 3.97 1.32
CA LEU A 80 -1.04 3.31 0.03
C LEU A 80 0.36 2.79 -0.33
N GLY A 81 0.43 1.71 -1.11
CA GLY A 81 1.70 1.23 -1.60
C GLY A 81 1.58 0.23 -2.74
N ASN A 82 2.50 0.37 -3.69
CA ASN A 82 2.81 -0.65 -4.68
C ASN A 82 4.31 -0.94 -4.58
N PRO A 83 4.74 -1.65 -3.51
CA PRO A 83 6.14 -1.85 -3.22
C PRO A 83 6.83 -2.68 -4.31
N PRO A 84 8.15 -2.54 -4.46
CA PRO A 84 8.91 -3.41 -5.35
C PRO A 84 8.76 -4.86 -4.90
N TYR A 85 8.60 -5.76 -5.87
CA TYR A 85 8.47 -7.20 -5.62
C TYR A 85 9.83 -7.91 -5.71
N ASN A 86 9.94 -9.05 -5.03
CA ASN A 86 11.14 -9.92 -5.08
C ASN A 86 12.44 -9.25 -4.59
N LEU A 87 12.33 -8.30 -3.67
CA LEU A 87 13.47 -7.77 -2.94
C LEU A 87 13.44 -8.28 -1.51
N ASP A 88 14.62 -8.52 -0.96
CA ASP A 88 14.81 -8.86 0.45
C ASP A 88 15.48 -7.69 1.18
N PHE A 89 14.90 -7.28 2.29
CA PHE A 89 15.47 -6.32 3.22
C PHE A 89 15.83 -7.07 4.52
N ASP A 90 17.11 -7.15 4.85
CA ASP A 90 17.61 -7.82 6.06
C ASP A 90 17.07 -9.26 6.24
N ARG A 91 16.93 -10.01 5.14
CA ARG A 91 16.36 -11.37 5.02
C ARG A 91 14.84 -11.44 5.18
N GLU A 92 14.15 -10.31 5.16
CA GLU A 92 12.70 -10.25 5.12
C GLU A 92 12.25 -9.81 3.73
N PRO A 93 11.30 -10.51 3.09
CA PRO A 93 10.73 -10.09 1.82
C PRO A 93 10.13 -8.69 1.90
N SER A 94 10.35 -7.89 0.86
CA SER A 94 9.97 -6.47 0.82
C SER A 94 8.54 -6.20 1.27
N GLN A 95 7.58 -7.03 0.87
CA GLN A 95 6.16 -6.83 1.18
C GLN A 95 5.88 -6.89 2.70
N PHE A 96 6.52 -7.81 3.43
CA PHE A 96 6.39 -7.90 4.89
C PHE A 96 7.05 -6.71 5.58
N TYR A 97 8.19 -6.30 5.08
CA TYR A 97 8.89 -5.12 5.57
C TYR A 97 8.05 -3.84 5.42
N PHE A 98 7.40 -3.66 4.26
CA PHE A 98 6.45 -2.57 4.04
C PHE A 98 5.25 -2.65 5.00
N CYS A 99 4.72 -3.83 5.27
CA CYS A 99 3.64 -4.01 6.25
C CYS A 99 4.08 -3.58 7.66
N GLU A 100 5.30 -3.90 8.07
CA GLU A 100 5.80 -3.48 9.38
C GLU A 100 5.93 -1.95 9.48
N LYS A 101 6.53 -1.32 8.46
CA LYS A 101 6.65 0.14 8.40
C LYS A 101 5.28 0.83 8.37
N ALA A 102 4.32 0.28 7.59
CA ALA A 102 2.96 0.78 7.57
C ALA A 102 2.29 0.71 8.94
N TYR A 103 2.43 -0.40 9.65
CA TYR A 103 1.86 -0.53 11.00
C TYR A 103 2.36 0.56 11.95
N ASN A 104 3.66 0.88 11.90
CA ASN A 104 4.26 1.89 12.76
C ASN A 104 3.81 3.31 12.39
N ALA A 105 3.53 3.54 11.10
CA ALA A 105 3.14 4.84 10.56
C ALA A 105 1.63 5.08 10.51
N LEU A 106 0.79 4.06 10.69
CA LEU A 106 -0.66 4.16 10.54
C LEU A 106 -1.34 4.59 11.85
N ASN A 107 -2.32 5.47 11.76
CA ASN A 107 -3.20 5.82 12.88
C ASN A 107 -3.99 4.60 13.36
N PRO A 108 -4.45 4.56 14.63
CA PRO A 108 -5.44 3.59 15.07
C PRO A 108 -6.68 3.62 14.15
N ALA A 109 -7.16 2.45 13.74
CA ALA A 109 -8.23 2.29 12.76
C ALA A 109 -7.96 2.85 11.35
N GLY A 110 -6.74 3.31 11.08
CA GLY A 110 -6.34 3.76 9.75
C GLY A 110 -6.34 2.62 8.71
N ILE A 111 -6.43 2.99 7.45
CA ILE A 111 -6.53 2.06 6.31
C ILE A 111 -5.18 1.89 5.63
N PHE A 112 -4.83 0.64 5.34
CA PHE A 112 -3.63 0.27 4.60
C PHE A 112 -3.99 -0.54 3.37
N ILE A 113 -3.59 -0.06 2.19
CA ILE A 113 -3.86 -0.72 0.91
C ILE A 113 -2.54 -1.02 0.20
N LEU A 114 -2.39 -2.28 -0.19
CA LEU A 114 -1.22 -2.77 -0.93
C LEU A 114 -1.60 -3.40 -2.26
N VAL A 115 -0.79 -3.12 -3.28
CA VAL A 115 -0.73 -3.94 -4.49
C VAL A 115 0.43 -4.92 -4.33
N VAL A 116 0.14 -6.21 -4.46
CA VAL A 116 1.11 -7.28 -4.18
C VAL A 116 0.96 -8.44 -5.17
N PRO A 117 1.99 -9.32 -5.31
CA PRO A 117 1.86 -10.56 -6.05
C PRO A 117 0.72 -11.44 -5.50
N MET A 118 0.10 -12.23 -6.38
CA MET A 118 -0.96 -13.18 -5.99
C MET A 118 -0.53 -14.18 -4.92
N THR A 119 0.77 -14.49 -4.85
CA THR A 119 1.35 -15.41 -3.87
C THR A 119 1.52 -14.81 -2.48
N PHE A 120 1.45 -13.47 -2.36
CA PHE A 120 1.67 -12.81 -1.07
C PHE A 120 0.63 -13.24 -0.03
N MET A 121 1.09 -13.59 1.15
CA MET A 121 0.35 -14.16 2.29
C MET A 121 -0.30 -15.53 2.04
N LYS A 122 -0.18 -16.15 0.86
CA LYS A 122 -0.70 -17.51 0.69
C LYS A 122 0.10 -18.51 1.52
N SER A 123 -0.60 -19.36 2.27
CA SER A 123 0.00 -20.33 3.19
C SER A 123 0.88 -21.40 2.52
N GLU A 124 0.73 -21.56 1.18
CA GLU A 124 1.58 -22.42 0.36
C GLU A 124 2.99 -21.85 0.14
N PHE A 125 3.16 -20.54 0.22
CA PHE A 125 4.39 -19.82 -0.12
C PHE A 125 5.06 -19.15 1.08
N TRP A 126 4.32 -18.93 2.18
CA TRP A 126 4.78 -18.14 3.32
C TRP A 126 4.57 -18.84 4.64
N ASP A 127 5.52 -18.68 5.54
CA ASP A 127 5.44 -19.27 6.87
C ASP A 127 4.26 -18.71 7.68
N LYS A 128 3.62 -19.60 8.44
CA LYS A 128 2.52 -19.23 9.35
C LYS A 128 2.92 -18.13 10.35
N SER A 129 4.19 -18.06 10.72
CA SER A 129 4.72 -17.01 11.62
C SER A 129 4.69 -15.62 10.96
N GLN A 130 5.03 -15.53 9.68
CA GLN A 130 5.01 -14.28 8.89
C GLN A 130 3.58 -13.80 8.69
N ILE A 131 2.70 -14.69 8.21
CA ILE A 131 1.26 -14.38 8.05
C ILE A 131 0.66 -13.97 9.39
N GLY A 132 0.94 -14.72 10.46
CA GLY A 132 0.48 -14.42 11.81
C GLY A 132 1.03 -13.11 12.38
N ALA A 133 2.18 -12.64 11.94
CA ALA A 133 2.69 -11.33 12.33
C ALA A 133 1.85 -10.19 11.75
N ILE A 134 1.38 -10.32 10.49
CA ILE A 134 0.45 -9.37 9.87
C ILE A 134 -0.92 -9.45 10.55
N ASP A 135 -1.48 -10.65 10.75
CA ASP A 135 -2.78 -10.85 11.39
C ASP A 135 -2.85 -10.32 12.84
N ARG A 136 -1.72 -10.23 13.54
CA ARG A 136 -1.68 -9.61 14.87
C ARG A 136 -1.76 -8.10 14.83
N ARG A 137 -1.25 -7.50 13.77
CA ARG A 137 -1.12 -6.03 13.61
C ARG A 137 -2.34 -5.42 12.92
N PHE A 138 -2.91 -6.15 11.97
CA PHE A 138 -4.00 -5.67 11.13
C PHE A 138 -5.23 -6.56 11.23
N SER A 139 -6.38 -5.97 10.95
CA SER A 139 -7.60 -6.68 10.61
C SER A 139 -7.76 -6.66 9.09
N PHE A 140 -7.93 -7.82 8.49
CA PHE A 140 -8.10 -7.96 7.04
C PHE A 140 -9.50 -7.50 6.64
N ILE A 141 -9.61 -6.58 5.69
CA ILE A 141 -10.89 -6.08 5.16
C ILE A 141 -11.29 -6.90 3.93
N GLY A 142 -10.36 -7.10 2.99
CA GLY A 142 -10.63 -7.86 1.78
C GLY A 142 -9.49 -7.81 0.78
N GLN A 143 -9.63 -8.61 -0.27
CA GLN A 143 -8.71 -8.60 -1.41
C GLN A 143 -9.44 -8.78 -2.72
N THR A 144 -8.89 -8.19 -3.79
CA THR A 144 -9.38 -8.34 -5.14
C THR A 144 -8.24 -8.64 -6.11
N GLN A 145 -8.50 -9.56 -7.03
CA GLN A 145 -7.51 -9.91 -8.06
C GLN A 145 -7.52 -8.85 -9.16
N LEU A 146 -6.33 -8.45 -9.60
CA LEU A 146 -6.17 -7.57 -10.74
C LEU A 146 -6.06 -8.38 -12.05
N PRO A 147 -6.54 -7.83 -13.17
CA PRO A 147 -6.30 -8.42 -14.47
C PRO A 147 -4.78 -8.59 -14.73
N VAL A 148 -4.38 -9.70 -15.33
CA VAL A 148 -2.95 -9.96 -15.64
C VAL A 148 -2.36 -8.92 -16.58
N SER A 149 -3.19 -8.22 -17.35
CA SER A 149 -2.81 -7.12 -18.23
C SER A 149 -2.63 -5.77 -17.52
N THR A 150 -2.88 -5.69 -16.22
CA THR A 150 -2.86 -4.41 -15.47
C THR A 150 -1.55 -3.64 -15.66
N PHE A 151 -0.43 -4.33 -15.74
CA PHE A 151 0.91 -3.74 -15.89
C PHE A 151 1.51 -3.89 -17.29
N SER A 152 0.75 -4.35 -18.28
CA SER A 152 1.26 -4.58 -19.65
C SER A 152 1.79 -3.31 -20.32
N SER A 153 1.24 -2.14 -19.99
CA SER A 153 1.76 -0.85 -20.47
C SER A 153 3.13 -0.46 -19.90
N LEU A 154 3.63 -1.22 -18.92
CA LEU A 154 4.96 -1.07 -18.31
C LEU A 154 5.90 -2.24 -18.68
N ASP A 155 5.61 -2.94 -19.78
CA ASP A 155 6.36 -4.12 -20.25
C ASP A 155 6.41 -5.27 -19.24
N VAL A 156 5.45 -5.31 -18.30
CA VAL A 156 5.29 -6.41 -17.34
C VAL A 156 4.12 -7.27 -17.79
N GLU A 157 4.43 -8.38 -18.43
CA GLU A 157 3.44 -9.34 -18.92
C GLU A 157 3.25 -10.53 -17.97
N ASN A 158 2.02 -11.04 -17.91
CA ASN A 158 1.67 -12.28 -17.20
C ASN A 158 2.02 -12.31 -15.71
N PHE A 159 2.05 -11.14 -15.07
CA PHE A 159 2.32 -11.06 -13.64
C PHE A 159 1.01 -10.86 -12.86
N ALA A 160 0.56 -11.93 -12.20
CA ALA A 160 -0.67 -11.91 -11.43
C ALA A 160 -0.48 -11.15 -10.11
N THR A 161 -1.30 -10.13 -9.91
CA THR A 161 -1.30 -9.28 -8.72
C THR A 161 -2.69 -9.17 -8.11
N LYS A 162 -2.73 -8.73 -6.87
CA LYS A 162 -3.96 -8.43 -6.13
C LYS A 162 -3.82 -7.14 -5.34
N ILE A 163 -4.95 -6.50 -5.06
CA ILE A 163 -5.05 -5.47 -4.03
C ILE A 163 -5.45 -6.16 -2.73
N MET A 164 -4.81 -5.75 -1.64
CA MET A 164 -5.20 -6.16 -0.29
C MET A 164 -5.48 -4.92 0.55
N VAL A 165 -6.56 -4.97 1.31
CA VAL A 165 -7.03 -3.88 2.17
C VAL A 165 -7.04 -4.36 3.61
N PHE A 166 -6.42 -3.56 4.47
CA PHE A 166 -6.30 -3.79 5.89
C PHE A 166 -6.69 -2.55 6.68
N THR A 167 -7.09 -2.75 7.94
CA THR A 167 -7.15 -1.67 8.91
C THR A 167 -6.22 -1.98 10.08
N ARG A 168 -5.59 -0.93 10.66
CA ARG A 168 -4.79 -1.10 11.87
C ARG A 168 -5.66 -1.56 13.02
N ARG A 169 -5.30 -2.67 13.65
CA ARG A 169 -6.05 -3.21 14.79
C ARG A 169 -6.00 -2.28 16.00
N THR A 170 -7.17 -2.16 16.63
CA THR A 170 -7.37 -1.57 17.95
C THR A 170 -8.21 -2.54 18.79
N GLU A 171 -8.38 -2.26 20.07
CA GLU A 171 -9.24 -3.06 20.96
C GLU A 171 -10.71 -3.06 20.53
N HIS A 172 -11.12 -2.04 19.76
CA HIS A 172 -12.50 -1.84 19.31
C HIS A 172 -12.79 -2.39 17.91
N ILE A 173 -11.76 -2.82 17.17
CA ILE A 173 -11.93 -3.38 15.83
C ILE A 173 -12.01 -4.90 15.92
N GLU A 174 -13.09 -5.45 15.36
CA GLU A 174 -13.27 -6.88 15.23
C GLU A 174 -12.10 -7.52 14.46
N ARG A 175 -11.64 -8.65 14.98
CA ARG A 175 -10.53 -9.38 14.37
C ARG A 175 -11.02 -10.13 13.14
N ASN A 176 -10.60 -9.69 11.97
CA ASN A 176 -10.71 -10.43 10.73
C ASN A 176 -9.31 -10.93 10.30
N SER A 177 -9.12 -12.24 10.31
CA SER A 177 -7.88 -12.86 9.84
C SER A 177 -7.90 -13.01 8.32
N TYR A 178 -6.72 -12.94 7.73
CA TYR A 178 -6.53 -13.18 6.31
C TYR A 178 -7.02 -14.57 5.89
N LYS A 179 -7.62 -14.66 4.70
CA LYS A 179 -8.12 -15.88 4.09
C LYS A 179 -7.58 -16.00 2.66
N ASP A 180 -6.94 -17.13 2.37
CA ASP A 180 -6.18 -17.35 1.13
C ASP A 180 -7.01 -17.17 -0.15
N ASP A 181 -8.24 -17.67 -0.16
CA ASP A 181 -9.05 -17.82 -1.39
C ASP A 181 -10.33 -16.97 -1.39
N GLU A 182 -10.53 -16.10 -0.39
CA GLU A 182 -11.67 -15.20 -0.38
C GLU A 182 -11.36 -13.91 -1.14
N PHE A 183 -11.77 -13.85 -2.41
CA PHE A 183 -11.70 -12.66 -3.25
C PHE A 183 -13.08 -12.02 -3.38
N VAL A 184 -13.10 -10.72 -3.32
CA VAL A 184 -14.30 -9.91 -3.59
C VAL A 184 -14.11 -9.09 -4.86
N SER A 185 -15.19 -8.59 -5.44
CA SER A 185 -15.09 -7.66 -6.56
C SER A 185 -14.54 -6.32 -6.09
N MET A 186 -13.97 -5.54 -7.01
CA MET A 186 -13.47 -4.19 -6.72
C MET A 186 -14.57 -3.30 -6.10
N GLU A 187 -15.81 -3.48 -6.55
CA GLU A 187 -16.97 -2.72 -6.05
C GLU A 187 -17.31 -3.05 -4.58
N CYS A 188 -17.01 -4.27 -4.12
CA CYS A 188 -17.23 -4.65 -2.72
C CYS A 188 -16.17 -4.08 -1.77
N LEU A 189 -15.06 -3.55 -2.28
CA LEU A 189 -14.01 -2.92 -1.50
C LEU A 189 -14.21 -1.40 -1.34
N LYS A 190 -15.03 -0.79 -2.20
CA LYS A 190 -15.44 0.62 -2.11
C LYS A 190 -16.53 0.81 -1.06
#